data_34915c74207303a3c9b7ef52160a4af9
#
_entry.id   34915c74207303a3c9b7ef52160a4af9
#
_cell.length_a   1.000
_cell.length_b   1.000
_cell.length_c   1.000
_cell.angle_alpha   90.00
_cell.angle_beta   90.00
_cell.angle_gamma   90.00
#
_symmetry.space_group_name_H-M   'P 1'
#
loop_
_entity.id
_entity.type
_entity.pdbx_description
1 polymer ?
#
loop_
_entity_poly.entity_id
_entity_poly.type
_entity_poly.pdbx_seq_one_letter_code
_entity_poly.pdbx_strand_id
1 'polypeptide(L)'
;MFSSTTCAHRGGEPTLCGSDKDCKAQRICDTGRCVWPPPPGGTVRAAAPGPAAAAPSEPRPEYAVEPARAMFRLGPFHRGRTPHLVPAKRPSVVWTFTAGGPITSSPAVLEDGSVAFGSHDGRLYVLGRDGALRFSHATTDIVFSSPAVAADGTIYIGSDDDHLYAVALATQKALWSFQIGSCPQRVGVGPDASRCDVDAGPTLGADGVIYTGGDGIYAVNRDGTLRWRFATGGHVSSAPAVLPDGTVIAGCQDDLIYAVAPNGTKRWDFRTGGDVESSPAVGEDGTVYVGSDDKKLYALTSDGSLRWAFTTGDDIRASPAIAPGGMVLVGTFDSQMYAIRPDGTLAWTFRAGDRIVSSALVDARGTVLFGSQDDRLYALEADGQLRWSVEVGGDIDSSPILAPDGTVFVGSDDKKLYALRGPAAAP
;
A
#
# COMPACT_ATOMS: atom_id res chain seq x y z
N MET A 1 -26.58 12.07 38.93
CA MET A 1 -26.28 12.89 37.74
C MET A 1 -24.89 12.46 37.28
N PHE A 2 -24.80 11.52 36.34
CA PHE A 2 -23.53 11.09 35.79
C PHE A 2 -23.37 11.81 34.46
N SER A 3 -22.37 12.70 34.41
CA SER A 3 -21.95 13.37 33.16
C SER A 3 -21.23 12.37 32.28
N SER A 4 -21.82 12.00 31.17
CA SER A 4 -21.19 11.24 30.10
C SER A 4 -20.23 12.17 29.37
N THR A 5 -18.93 12.03 29.64
CA THR A 5 -17.89 12.68 28.83
C THR A 5 -17.60 11.79 27.64
N THR A 6 -18.15 12.09 26.49
CA THR A 6 -17.86 11.43 25.22
C THR A 6 -16.43 11.78 24.79
N CYS A 7 -15.62 10.77 24.45
CA CYS A 7 -14.37 10.97 23.72
C CYS A 7 -14.67 11.64 22.37
N ALA A 8 -14.38 12.92 22.25
CA ALA A 8 -14.56 13.67 21.02
C ALA A 8 -13.25 13.66 20.23
N HIS A 9 -13.25 13.13 19.02
CA HIS A 9 -12.18 13.37 18.05
C HIS A 9 -12.13 14.86 17.69
N ARG A 10 -11.03 15.51 18.07
CA ARG A 10 -10.57 16.76 17.45
C ARG A 10 -9.17 16.50 16.94
N GLY A 11 -8.90 16.90 15.70
CA GLY A 11 -7.65 16.63 15.00
C GLY A 11 -6.41 16.98 15.86
N GLY A 12 -5.45 16.07 15.91
CA GLY A 12 -4.10 16.30 16.39
C GLY A 12 -3.82 16.18 17.87
N GLU A 13 -4.82 16.01 18.78
CA GLU A 13 -4.56 15.80 20.21
C GLU A 13 -4.81 14.35 20.62
N PRO A 14 -3.98 13.79 21.55
CA PRO A 14 -4.18 12.44 22.06
C PRO A 14 -5.55 12.33 22.73
N THR A 15 -6.29 11.26 22.47
CA THR A 15 -7.60 11.00 23.06
C THR A 15 -7.44 10.84 24.57
N LEU A 16 -7.90 11.82 25.35
CA LEU A 16 -7.89 11.75 26.78
C LEU A 16 -9.11 10.95 27.27
N CYS A 17 -8.88 10.01 28.16
CA CYS A 17 -9.90 9.18 28.79
C CYS A 17 -9.85 9.32 30.31
N GLY A 18 -11.00 9.23 30.97
CA GLY A 18 -11.12 9.21 32.44
C GLY A 18 -11.28 7.79 32.99
N SER A 19 -11.65 6.82 32.16
CA SER A 19 -11.86 5.43 32.53
C SER A 19 -11.76 4.51 31.31
N ASP A 20 -11.67 3.19 31.54
CA ASP A 20 -11.65 2.17 30.48
C ASP A 20 -12.90 2.17 29.60
N LYS A 21 -14.03 2.69 30.10
CA LYS A 21 -15.30 2.81 29.36
C LYS A 21 -15.25 3.88 28.27
N ASP A 22 -14.29 4.79 28.34
CA ASP A 22 -14.09 5.85 27.36
C ASP A 22 -13.23 5.38 26.18
N CYS A 23 -12.61 4.20 26.29
CA CYS A 23 -11.74 3.63 25.29
C CYS A 23 -12.49 2.67 24.35
N LYS A 24 -12.12 2.67 23.07
CA LYS A 24 -12.71 1.76 22.09
C LYS A 24 -12.18 0.34 22.26
N ALA A 25 -13.04 -0.62 21.93
CA ALA A 25 -12.75 -2.05 21.93
C ALA A 25 -12.17 -2.56 23.27
N GLN A 26 -11.03 -3.28 23.23
CA GLN A 26 -10.39 -3.90 24.40
C GLN A 26 -9.29 -3.00 25.02
N ARG A 27 -9.20 -1.74 24.65
CA ARG A 27 -8.21 -0.80 25.21
C ARG A 27 -8.64 -0.34 26.61
N ILE A 28 -7.66 -0.12 27.47
CA ILE A 28 -7.85 0.41 28.82
C ILE A 28 -7.35 1.85 28.91
N CYS A 29 -7.90 2.62 29.86
CA CYS A 29 -7.43 3.97 30.13
C CYS A 29 -6.22 3.95 31.06
N ASP A 30 -5.04 4.28 30.56
CA ASP A 30 -3.82 4.42 31.35
C ASP A 30 -3.31 5.86 31.25
N THR A 31 -3.15 6.49 32.41
CA THR A 31 -2.68 7.89 32.54
C THR A 31 -3.42 8.88 31.64
N GLY A 32 -4.74 8.66 31.43
CA GLY A 32 -5.60 9.53 30.61
C GLY A 32 -5.55 9.24 29.11
N ARG A 33 -4.99 8.12 28.68
CA ARG A 33 -4.93 7.67 27.26
C ARG A 33 -5.52 6.28 27.12
N CYS A 34 -6.15 6.00 25.98
CA CYS A 34 -6.63 4.67 25.66
C CYS A 34 -5.46 3.80 25.16
N VAL A 35 -5.07 2.82 25.98
CA VAL A 35 -3.98 1.87 25.69
C VAL A 35 -4.48 0.43 25.77
N TRP A 36 -3.73 -0.49 25.15
CA TRP A 36 -4.02 -1.92 25.32
C TRP A 36 -3.58 -2.41 26.70
N PRO A 37 -4.35 -3.29 27.36
CA PRO A 37 -3.92 -3.94 28.57
C PRO A 37 -2.66 -4.77 28.29
N PRO A 38 -1.68 -4.80 29.22
CA PRO A 38 -0.52 -5.66 29.08
C PRO A 38 -0.95 -7.14 29.05
N PRO A 39 -0.26 -8.00 28.31
CA PRO A 39 -0.59 -9.42 28.26
C PRO A 39 -0.51 -10.04 29.65
N PRO A 40 -1.42 -10.94 30.03
CA PRO A 40 -1.42 -11.56 31.35
C PRO A 40 -0.14 -12.41 31.52
N GLY A 41 0.74 -12.00 32.46
CA GLY A 41 1.85 -12.83 32.94
C GLY A 41 3.24 -12.62 32.36
N GLY A 42 3.48 -11.54 31.57
CA GLY A 42 4.80 -11.29 30.98
C GLY A 42 5.71 -10.41 31.84
N THR A 43 6.60 -10.99 32.63
CA THR A 43 7.79 -10.29 33.14
C THR A 43 8.76 -10.05 31.97
N VAL A 44 9.05 -8.79 31.67
CA VAL A 44 10.07 -8.39 30.67
C VAL A 44 11.43 -8.86 31.19
N ARG A 45 11.95 -9.95 30.65
CA ARG A 45 13.32 -10.39 30.87
C ARG A 45 14.19 -9.71 29.81
N ALA A 46 15.13 -8.90 30.22
CA ALA A 46 16.14 -8.33 29.32
C ALA A 46 16.81 -9.45 28.53
N ALA A 47 16.81 -9.33 27.21
CA ALA A 47 17.44 -10.29 26.31
C ALA A 47 18.96 -10.23 26.47
N ALA A 48 19.56 -11.40 26.69
CA ALA A 48 21.00 -11.59 26.59
C ALA A 48 21.47 -11.44 25.14
N PRO A 49 22.71 -11.00 24.87
CA PRO A 49 23.21 -10.87 23.49
C PRO A 49 23.19 -12.23 22.80
N GLY A 50 22.51 -12.29 21.64
CA GLY A 50 22.37 -13.48 20.83
C GLY A 50 23.69 -13.95 20.23
N PRO A 51 23.81 -15.25 19.85
CA PRO A 51 25.00 -15.79 19.24
C PRO A 51 25.24 -15.19 17.84
N ALA A 52 26.53 -15.10 17.47
CA ALA A 52 27.03 -14.55 16.22
C ALA A 52 26.32 -15.12 14.99
N ALA A 53 26.13 -14.25 13.99
CA ALA A 53 25.48 -14.54 12.72
C ALA A 53 25.99 -15.83 12.08
N ALA A 54 25.07 -16.74 11.76
CA ALA A 54 25.35 -17.93 10.96
C ALA A 54 25.77 -17.51 9.54
N ALA A 55 26.70 -18.27 8.96
CA ALA A 55 27.18 -18.10 7.60
C ALA A 55 26.02 -18.08 6.58
N PRO A 56 26.17 -17.38 5.43
CA PRO A 56 25.10 -17.27 4.44
C PRO A 56 24.72 -18.67 3.92
N SER A 57 23.45 -19.01 4.09
CA SER A 57 22.87 -20.20 3.49
C SER A 57 22.88 -20.07 1.96
N GLU A 58 23.07 -21.21 1.26
CA GLU A 58 23.06 -21.32 -0.20
C GLU A 58 21.90 -20.52 -0.84
N PRO A 59 22.11 -19.93 -2.03
CA PRO A 59 21.05 -19.20 -2.73
C PRO A 59 19.88 -20.16 -2.98
N ARG A 60 18.72 -19.80 -2.41
CA ARG A 60 17.45 -20.51 -2.70
C ARG A 60 17.14 -20.37 -4.18
N PRO A 61 16.56 -21.41 -4.83
CA PRO A 61 16.19 -21.33 -6.23
C PRO A 61 15.29 -20.10 -6.43
N GLU A 62 15.70 -19.27 -7.38
CA GLU A 62 14.91 -18.15 -7.89
C GLU A 62 13.63 -18.76 -8.46
N TYR A 63 12.51 -18.59 -7.77
CA TYR A 63 11.22 -19.00 -8.30
C TYR A 63 10.97 -18.20 -9.56
N ALA A 64 10.92 -18.89 -10.71
CA ALA A 64 10.43 -18.34 -11.95
C ALA A 64 8.93 -18.04 -11.78
N VAL A 65 8.65 -16.88 -11.19
CA VAL A 65 7.32 -16.30 -11.15
C VAL A 65 7.00 -15.96 -12.61
N GLU A 66 5.95 -16.55 -13.18
CA GLU A 66 5.36 -15.94 -14.37
C GLU A 66 4.98 -14.51 -13.98
N PRO A 67 5.63 -13.47 -14.53
CA PRO A 67 5.50 -12.14 -13.98
C PRO A 67 4.06 -11.67 -14.17
N ALA A 68 3.36 -11.40 -13.10
CA ALA A 68 2.25 -10.47 -13.17
C ALA A 68 2.82 -9.21 -13.85
N ARG A 69 2.26 -8.85 -15.00
CA ARG A 69 2.89 -7.86 -15.90
C ARG A 69 2.83 -6.46 -15.34
N ALA A 70 1.84 -6.16 -14.48
CA ALA A 70 1.76 -4.93 -13.71
C ALA A 70 0.86 -5.14 -12.49
N MET A 71 1.28 -4.69 -11.32
CA MET A 71 0.46 -4.64 -10.10
C MET A 71 0.98 -3.54 -9.19
N PHE A 72 0.22 -3.22 -8.16
CA PHE A 72 0.64 -2.29 -7.13
C PHE A 72 2.04 -2.65 -6.62
N ARG A 73 2.93 -1.66 -6.53
CA ARG A 73 4.31 -1.79 -6.05
C ARG A 73 5.20 -2.76 -6.86
N LEU A 74 4.83 -3.06 -8.12
CA LEU A 74 5.64 -3.81 -9.09
C LEU A 74 6.02 -5.24 -8.66
N GLY A 75 5.06 -5.98 -8.13
CA GLY A 75 5.21 -7.39 -7.85
C GLY A 75 4.69 -7.82 -6.48
N PRO A 76 4.60 -9.14 -6.22
CA PRO A 76 3.96 -9.70 -5.03
C PRO A 76 4.67 -9.36 -3.72
N PHE A 77 5.92 -8.90 -3.78
CA PHE A 77 6.71 -8.45 -2.62
C PHE A 77 6.55 -6.96 -2.30
N HIS A 78 5.84 -6.20 -3.13
CA HIS A 78 5.58 -4.77 -2.97
C HIS A 78 6.84 -3.90 -2.71
N ARG A 79 7.96 -4.21 -3.31
CA ARG A 79 9.23 -3.49 -3.07
C ARG A 79 9.25 -2.07 -3.63
N GLY A 80 8.34 -1.72 -4.54
CA GLY A 80 8.31 -0.41 -5.18
C GLY A 80 9.57 -0.10 -6.00
N ARG A 81 10.20 -1.12 -6.59
CA ARG A 81 11.39 -0.99 -7.45
C ARG A 81 11.04 -1.10 -8.91
N THR A 82 11.68 -0.28 -9.73
CA THR A 82 11.63 -0.38 -11.17
C THR A 82 13.03 -0.52 -11.76
N PRO A 83 13.22 -1.33 -12.84
CA PRO A 83 14.50 -1.36 -13.57
C PRO A 83 14.69 -0.11 -14.45
N HIS A 84 13.64 0.67 -14.68
CA HIS A 84 13.66 1.87 -15.51
C HIS A 84 14.19 3.06 -14.71
N LEU A 85 14.74 4.07 -15.41
CA LEU A 85 15.37 5.22 -14.77
C LEU A 85 14.41 6.42 -14.72
N VAL A 86 14.24 6.98 -13.54
CA VAL A 86 13.57 8.28 -13.35
C VAL A 86 14.27 9.35 -14.18
N PRO A 87 13.55 10.24 -14.88
CA PRO A 87 14.14 11.30 -15.68
C PRO A 87 15.19 12.09 -14.90
N ALA A 88 16.39 12.25 -15.50
CA ALA A 88 17.50 12.99 -14.86
C ALA A 88 17.23 14.50 -14.78
N LYS A 89 16.42 15.03 -15.69
CA LYS A 89 15.98 16.43 -15.71
C LYS A 89 14.49 16.50 -15.42
N ARG A 90 14.04 17.63 -14.88
CA ARG A 90 12.62 17.90 -14.64
C ARG A 90 11.80 17.57 -15.88
N PRO A 91 10.81 16.63 -15.77
CA PRO A 91 9.94 16.29 -16.88
C PRO A 91 8.89 17.37 -17.12
N SER A 92 8.29 17.33 -18.29
CA SER A 92 7.11 18.11 -18.65
C SER A 92 5.91 17.18 -18.84
N VAL A 93 4.71 17.69 -18.61
CA VAL A 93 3.45 17.00 -18.94
C VAL A 93 3.37 16.84 -20.45
N VAL A 94 3.24 15.60 -20.93
CA VAL A 94 3.06 15.30 -22.38
C VAL A 94 1.61 15.17 -22.73
N TRP A 95 0.78 14.67 -21.80
CA TRP A 95 -0.67 14.68 -21.91
C TRP A 95 -1.31 14.49 -20.51
N THR A 96 -2.59 14.80 -20.44
CA THR A 96 -3.43 14.51 -19.29
C THR A 96 -4.73 13.88 -19.76
N PHE A 97 -5.32 13.01 -18.94
CA PHE A 97 -6.68 12.50 -19.09
C PHE A 97 -7.51 12.94 -17.89
N THR A 98 -8.72 13.45 -18.14
CA THR A 98 -9.64 13.88 -17.07
C THR A 98 -10.72 12.83 -16.86
N ALA A 99 -10.79 12.24 -15.67
CA ALA A 99 -11.85 11.36 -15.21
C ALA A 99 -13.02 12.15 -14.60
N GLY A 100 -14.10 11.47 -14.21
CA GLY A 100 -15.24 12.12 -13.54
C GLY A 100 -14.99 12.45 -12.07
N GLY A 101 -14.05 11.76 -11.41
CA GLY A 101 -13.68 11.90 -9.99
C GLY A 101 -12.19 11.91 -9.74
N PRO A 102 -11.72 12.15 -8.50
CA PRO A 102 -10.33 12.03 -8.09
C PRO A 102 -9.68 10.71 -8.50
N ILE A 103 -8.37 10.71 -8.69
CA ILE A 103 -7.58 9.53 -9.05
C ILE A 103 -6.54 9.30 -7.96
N THR A 104 -6.92 8.57 -6.92
CA THR A 104 -6.05 8.13 -5.82
C THR A 104 -5.46 6.74 -6.08
N SER A 105 -6.12 5.95 -6.94
CA SER A 105 -5.63 4.67 -7.44
C SER A 105 -4.25 4.82 -8.08
N SER A 106 -3.31 3.94 -7.72
CA SER A 106 -1.99 3.92 -8.36
C SER A 106 -2.09 3.25 -9.73
N PRO A 107 -1.58 3.90 -10.81
CA PRO A 107 -1.72 3.35 -12.15
C PRO A 107 -0.86 2.08 -12.35
N ALA A 108 -1.31 1.20 -13.24
CA ALA A 108 -0.57 0.04 -13.71
C ALA A 108 -0.25 0.18 -15.20
N VAL A 109 1.03 0.06 -15.58
CA VAL A 109 1.47 0.13 -16.98
C VAL A 109 1.48 -1.27 -17.57
N LEU A 110 0.73 -1.46 -18.68
CA LEU A 110 0.62 -2.70 -19.41
C LEU A 110 1.84 -2.89 -20.34
N GLU A 111 2.02 -4.11 -20.86
CA GLU A 111 3.14 -4.45 -21.74
C GLU A 111 3.17 -3.63 -23.03
N ASP A 112 1.99 -3.33 -23.59
CA ASP A 112 1.85 -2.48 -24.78
C ASP A 112 2.03 -0.99 -24.48
N GLY A 113 2.32 -0.62 -23.23
CA GLY A 113 2.49 0.74 -22.74
C GLY A 113 1.19 1.49 -22.48
N SER A 114 0.04 0.81 -22.56
CA SER A 114 -1.23 1.33 -22.05
C SER A 114 -1.16 1.46 -20.53
N VAL A 115 -2.04 2.28 -19.97
CA VAL A 115 -2.12 2.48 -18.51
C VAL A 115 -3.53 2.23 -18.01
N ALA A 116 -3.66 1.45 -16.94
CA ALA A 116 -4.92 1.18 -16.24
C ALA A 116 -4.93 1.84 -14.87
N PHE A 117 -6.08 2.38 -14.44
CA PHE A 117 -6.26 3.00 -13.12
C PHE A 117 -7.73 3.07 -12.72
N GLY A 118 -8.00 3.16 -11.42
CA GLY A 118 -9.30 3.42 -10.86
C GLY A 118 -9.57 4.92 -10.66
N SER A 119 -10.83 5.31 -10.53
CA SER A 119 -11.25 6.67 -10.22
C SER A 119 -12.44 6.68 -9.27
N HIS A 120 -12.57 7.73 -8.48
CA HIS A 120 -13.71 7.96 -7.58
C HIS A 120 -15.03 8.19 -8.31
N ASP A 121 -15.03 8.23 -9.64
CA ASP A 121 -16.27 8.22 -10.43
C ASP A 121 -16.87 6.83 -10.65
N GLY A 122 -16.33 5.81 -9.97
CA GLY A 122 -16.79 4.43 -10.06
C GLY A 122 -16.34 3.74 -11.34
N ARG A 123 -15.15 4.05 -11.86
CA ARG A 123 -14.67 3.45 -13.10
C ARG A 123 -13.22 2.98 -13.03
N LEU A 124 -12.98 1.81 -13.62
CA LEU A 124 -11.70 1.42 -14.15
C LEU A 124 -11.53 2.05 -15.53
N TYR A 125 -10.42 2.73 -15.77
CA TYR A 125 -10.02 3.27 -17.06
C TYR A 125 -8.81 2.54 -17.61
N VAL A 126 -8.77 2.39 -18.95
CA VAL A 126 -7.57 1.95 -19.68
C VAL A 126 -7.32 2.92 -20.82
N LEU A 127 -6.15 3.54 -20.82
CA LEU A 127 -5.72 4.50 -21.85
C LEU A 127 -4.58 3.94 -22.67
N GLY A 128 -4.50 4.37 -23.93
CA GLY A 128 -3.34 4.14 -24.77
C GLY A 128 -2.13 4.99 -24.35
N ARG A 129 -0.95 4.72 -24.94
CA ARG A 129 0.28 5.50 -24.68
C ARG A 129 0.14 7.00 -24.99
N ASP A 130 -0.76 7.34 -25.88
CA ASP A 130 -1.09 8.70 -26.31
C ASP A 130 -2.12 9.41 -25.41
N GLY A 131 -2.58 8.73 -24.35
CA GLY A 131 -3.63 9.22 -23.44
C GLY A 131 -5.05 9.05 -23.98
N ALA A 132 -5.24 8.45 -25.16
CA ALA A 132 -6.57 8.19 -25.70
C ALA A 132 -7.27 7.08 -24.90
N LEU A 133 -8.55 7.28 -24.58
CA LEU A 133 -9.37 6.27 -23.91
C LEU A 133 -9.53 5.04 -24.81
N ARG A 134 -9.08 3.87 -24.34
CA ARG A 134 -9.33 2.59 -25.01
C ARG A 134 -10.67 1.98 -24.58
N PHE A 135 -10.90 1.91 -23.26
CA PHE A 135 -12.19 1.54 -22.70
C PHE A 135 -12.27 1.96 -21.22
N SER A 136 -13.47 1.90 -20.66
CA SER A 136 -13.69 1.96 -19.22
C SER A 136 -14.70 0.90 -18.80
N HIS A 137 -14.55 0.39 -17.58
CA HIS A 137 -15.52 -0.49 -16.94
C HIS A 137 -16.14 0.25 -15.76
N ALA A 138 -17.47 0.29 -15.69
CA ALA A 138 -18.19 0.94 -14.60
C ALA A 138 -18.45 -0.05 -13.48
N THR A 139 -18.25 0.37 -12.26
CA THR A 139 -18.71 -0.24 -11.00
C THR A 139 -19.87 0.58 -10.43
N THR A 140 -20.42 0.22 -9.30
CA THR A 140 -21.54 0.96 -8.71
C THR A 140 -21.13 1.91 -7.57
N ASP A 141 -19.85 1.90 -7.17
CA ASP A 141 -19.27 2.85 -6.22
C ASP A 141 -17.81 3.16 -6.61
N ILE A 142 -17.11 3.94 -5.78
CA ILE A 142 -15.73 4.42 -5.96
C ILE A 142 -14.78 3.26 -6.27
N VAL A 143 -13.80 3.51 -7.15
CA VAL A 143 -12.68 2.61 -7.40
C VAL A 143 -11.40 3.21 -6.81
N PHE A 144 -11.18 2.95 -5.52
CA PHE A 144 -10.00 3.36 -4.78
C PHE A 144 -8.81 2.43 -5.06
N SER A 145 -9.11 1.15 -5.21
CA SER A 145 -8.16 0.06 -5.45
C SER A 145 -7.22 0.33 -6.63
N SER A 146 -5.98 -0.11 -6.52
CA SER A 146 -5.00 -0.09 -7.62
C SER A 146 -5.10 -1.38 -8.44
N PRO A 147 -5.11 -1.32 -9.78
CA PRO A 147 -5.29 -2.51 -10.61
C PRO A 147 -4.07 -3.44 -10.61
N ALA A 148 -4.34 -4.76 -10.73
CA ALA A 148 -3.34 -5.77 -11.05
C ALA A 148 -3.63 -6.39 -12.42
N VAL A 149 -2.59 -6.59 -13.25
CA VAL A 149 -2.72 -7.09 -14.61
C VAL A 149 -1.99 -8.42 -14.74
N ALA A 150 -2.72 -9.48 -15.07
CA ALA A 150 -2.16 -10.79 -15.34
C ALA A 150 -1.50 -10.89 -16.73
N ALA A 151 -0.70 -11.93 -16.94
CA ALA A 151 0.02 -12.17 -18.19
C ALA A 151 -0.91 -12.35 -19.41
N ASP A 152 -2.15 -12.82 -19.20
CA ASP A 152 -3.15 -12.96 -20.27
C ASP A 152 -3.92 -11.65 -20.57
N GLY A 153 -3.58 -10.56 -19.89
CA GLY A 153 -4.24 -9.26 -20.04
C GLY A 153 -5.53 -9.12 -19.24
N THR A 154 -5.80 -10.02 -18.29
CA THR A 154 -6.90 -9.83 -17.33
C THR A 154 -6.50 -8.77 -16.30
N ILE A 155 -7.37 -7.78 -16.13
CA ILE A 155 -7.20 -6.71 -15.12
C ILE A 155 -8.10 -7.05 -13.94
N TYR A 156 -7.50 -7.14 -12.75
CA TYR A 156 -8.22 -7.30 -11.48
C TYR A 156 -8.24 -5.97 -10.75
N ILE A 157 -9.40 -5.60 -10.19
CA ILE A 157 -9.58 -4.34 -9.48
C ILE A 157 -10.72 -4.45 -8.47
N GLY A 158 -10.55 -3.86 -7.29
CA GLY A 158 -11.59 -3.74 -6.29
C GLY A 158 -12.40 -2.46 -6.45
N SER A 159 -13.57 -2.42 -5.84
CA SER A 159 -14.43 -1.24 -5.73
C SER A 159 -15.11 -1.21 -4.36
N ASP A 160 -15.46 -0.02 -3.90
CA ASP A 160 -16.23 0.21 -2.67
C ASP A 160 -17.68 -0.31 -2.78
N ASP A 161 -18.08 -0.88 -3.93
CA ASP A 161 -19.31 -1.63 -4.09
C ASP A 161 -19.23 -3.07 -3.57
N ASP A 162 -18.22 -3.37 -2.76
CA ASP A 162 -17.96 -4.67 -2.15
C ASP A 162 -17.57 -5.76 -3.16
N HIS A 163 -17.06 -5.41 -4.35
CA HIS A 163 -16.70 -6.40 -5.36
C HIS A 163 -15.24 -6.30 -5.83
N LEU A 164 -14.66 -7.47 -6.01
CA LEU A 164 -13.47 -7.66 -6.82
C LEU A 164 -13.90 -8.01 -8.26
N TYR A 165 -13.41 -7.30 -9.24
CA TYR A 165 -13.71 -7.49 -10.66
C TYR A 165 -12.52 -8.07 -11.41
N ALA A 166 -12.80 -8.94 -12.39
CA ALA A 166 -11.88 -9.34 -13.43
C ALA A 166 -12.37 -8.85 -14.77
N VAL A 167 -11.58 -8.04 -15.45
CA VAL A 167 -11.92 -7.42 -16.74
C VAL A 167 -10.90 -7.84 -17.78
N ALA A 168 -11.35 -8.44 -18.90
CA ALA A 168 -10.46 -8.84 -19.97
C ALA A 168 -10.12 -7.65 -20.88
N LEU A 169 -8.83 -7.33 -21.01
CA LEU A 169 -8.35 -6.27 -21.92
C LEU A 169 -8.73 -6.54 -23.39
N ALA A 170 -8.63 -7.79 -23.83
CA ALA A 170 -8.87 -8.16 -25.21
C ALA A 170 -10.32 -7.97 -25.65
N THR A 171 -11.28 -8.29 -24.79
CA THR A 171 -12.72 -8.18 -25.08
C THR A 171 -13.37 -6.94 -24.49
N GLN A 172 -12.65 -6.23 -23.60
CA GLN A 172 -13.13 -5.05 -22.87
C GLN A 172 -14.40 -5.34 -22.03
N LYS A 173 -14.54 -6.58 -21.56
CA LYS A 173 -15.70 -7.03 -20.77
C LYS A 173 -15.26 -7.61 -19.46
N ALA A 174 -16.13 -7.46 -18.43
CA ALA A 174 -15.98 -8.23 -17.21
C ALA A 174 -16.08 -9.72 -17.53
N LEU A 175 -15.16 -10.50 -16.97
CA LEU A 175 -15.19 -11.96 -16.98
C LEU A 175 -16.05 -12.46 -15.83
N TRP A 176 -15.86 -11.83 -14.66
CA TRP A 176 -16.61 -12.12 -13.45
C TRP A 176 -16.49 -10.94 -12.46
N SER A 177 -17.38 -10.91 -11.49
CA SER A 177 -17.24 -10.15 -10.26
C SER A 177 -17.43 -11.10 -9.06
N PHE A 178 -16.67 -10.87 -8.01
CA PHE A 178 -16.73 -11.64 -6.77
C PHE A 178 -17.06 -10.70 -5.61
N GLN A 179 -18.17 -10.97 -4.91
CA GLN A 179 -18.58 -10.17 -3.75
C GLN A 179 -17.69 -10.50 -2.54
N ILE A 180 -17.06 -9.48 -2.01
CA ILE A 180 -16.26 -9.52 -0.78
C ILE A 180 -17.18 -9.30 0.41
N GLY A 181 -17.25 -10.29 1.31
CA GLY A 181 -18.03 -10.17 2.53
C GLY A 181 -19.54 -10.11 2.32
N SER A 182 -20.23 -9.77 3.39
CA SER A 182 -21.66 -9.52 3.43
C SER A 182 -21.92 -8.43 4.46
N CYS A 183 -21.56 -7.21 4.12
CA CYS A 183 -21.80 -6.05 4.97
C CYS A 183 -23.24 -5.57 4.78
N PRO A 184 -24.06 -5.49 5.85
CA PRO A 184 -25.36 -4.85 5.74
C PRO A 184 -25.13 -3.42 5.30
N GLN A 185 -25.94 -2.95 4.35
CA GLN A 185 -25.86 -1.61 3.72
C GLN A 185 -25.40 -0.54 4.71
N ARG A 186 -24.53 0.36 4.24
CA ARG A 186 -23.96 1.49 4.96
C ARG A 186 -24.99 2.16 5.88
N VAL A 187 -24.94 1.85 7.15
CA VAL A 187 -25.65 2.61 8.18
C VAL A 187 -24.59 3.32 9.01
N GLY A 188 -24.21 4.51 8.55
CA GLY A 188 -23.38 5.42 9.30
C GLY A 188 -21.93 5.55 8.82
N VAL A 189 -21.50 6.80 8.67
CA VAL A 189 -20.11 7.19 8.49
C VAL A 189 -19.45 7.16 9.86
N GLY A 190 -18.64 6.14 10.16
CA GLY A 190 -17.91 6.04 11.42
C GLY A 190 -16.97 4.83 11.44
N PRO A 191 -15.97 4.83 12.34
CA PRO A 191 -14.97 3.78 12.45
C PRO A 191 -15.54 2.41 12.85
N ASP A 192 -16.81 2.32 13.24
CA ASP A 192 -17.50 1.07 13.61
C ASP A 192 -18.41 0.52 12.49
N ALA A 193 -18.42 1.14 11.30
CA ALA A 193 -19.11 0.59 10.15
C ALA A 193 -18.28 -0.60 9.62
N SER A 194 -18.83 -1.80 9.67
CA SER A 194 -18.23 -2.97 9.01
C SER A 194 -18.17 -2.67 7.50
N ARG A 195 -16.97 -2.38 6.98
CA ARG A 195 -16.73 -2.10 5.58
C ARG A 195 -16.32 -3.37 4.88
N CYS A 196 -17.01 -3.70 3.81
CA CYS A 196 -16.60 -4.72 2.86
C CYS A 196 -15.93 -4.10 1.63
N ASP A 197 -15.73 -2.77 1.64
CA ASP A 197 -15.06 -2.02 0.57
C ASP A 197 -13.77 -2.74 0.14
N VAL A 198 -13.50 -2.81 -1.15
CA VAL A 198 -12.30 -3.46 -1.69
C VAL A 198 -11.29 -2.40 -2.09
N ASP A 199 -10.81 -1.65 -1.08
CA ASP A 199 -9.78 -0.61 -1.22
C ASP A 199 -8.41 -1.22 -1.52
N ALA A 200 -8.15 -2.39 -0.94
CA ALA A 200 -6.89 -3.11 -1.14
C ALA A 200 -6.66 -3.44 -2.61
N GLY A 201 -5.54 -2.98 -3.14
CA GLY A 201 -5.10 -3.41 -4.47
C GLY A 201 -4.92 -4.94 -4.51
N PRO A 202 -5.50 -5.65 -5.50
CA PRO A 202 -5.30 -7.08 -5.61
C PRO A 202 -3.84 -7.43 -5.91
N THR A 203 -3.34 -8.48 -5.29
CA THR A 203 -2.00 -9.03 -5.54
C THR A 203 -2.11 -10.41 -6.15
N LEU A 204 -1.35 -10.65 -7.23
CA LEU A 204 -1.33 -11.93 -7.93
C LEU A 204 -0.20 -12.80 -7.37
N GLY A 205 -0.58 -13.97 -6.85
CA GLY A 205 0.36 -15.02 -6.48
C GLY A 205 0.96 -15.72 -7.70
N ALA A 206 2.06 -16.44 -7.49
CA ALA A 206 2.74 -17.20 -8.56
C ALA A 206 1.84 -18.32 -9.16
N ASP A 207 0.89 -18.82 -8.38
CA ASP A 207 -0.09 -19.82 -8.80
C ASP A 207 -1.33 -19.20 -9.50
N GLY A 208 -1.33 -17.88 -9.70
CA GLY A 208 -2.42 -17.13 -10.31
C GLY A 208 -3.60 -16.85 -9.40
N VAL A 209 -3.49 -17.15 -8.10
CA VAL A 209 -4.48 -16.77 -7.10
C VAL A 209 -4.44 -15.27 -6.87
N ILE A 210 -5.60 -14.65 -6.74
CA ILE A 210 -5.77 -13.24 -6.47
C ILE A 210 -5.98 -13.06 -4.97
N TYR A 211 -5.13 -12.26 -4.32
CA TYR A 211 -5.26 -11.92 -2.91
C TYR A 211 -5.71 -10.47 -2.77
N THR A 212 -6.70 -10.21 -1.92
CA THR A 212 -7.22 -8.86 -1.64
C THR A 212 -7.72 -8.74 -0.22
N GLY A 213 -7.99 -7.52 0.22
CA GLY A 213 -8.60 -7.19 1.51
C GLY A 213 -10.09 -6.85 1.37
N GLY A 214 -10.71 -6.58 2.51
CA GLY A 214 -12.10 -6.20 2.72
C GLY A 214 -12.45 -6.43 4.19
N ASP A 215 -13.55 -7.12 4.49
CA ASP A 215 -13.89 -7.57 5.85
C ASP A 215 -13.03 -8.75 6.36
N GLY A 216 -11.89 -8.95 5.73
CA GLY A 216 -10.90 -9.99 5.98
C GLY A 216 -9.90 -10.09 4.83
N ILE A 217 -9.05 -11.12 4.85
CA ILE A 217 -8.11 -11.43 3.76
C ILE A 217 -8.72 -12.51 2.89
N TYR A 218 -8.75 -12.28 1.59
CA TYR A 218 -9.36 -13.18 0.62
C TYR A 218 -8.33 -13.74 -0.35
N ALA A 219 -8.47 -15.02 -0.69
CA ALA A 219 -7.84 -15.65 -1.84
C ALA A 219 -8.93 -16.11 -2.81
N VAL A 220 -8.89 -15.57 -4.02
CA VAL A 220 -9.86 -15.84 -5.09
C VAL A 220 -9.13 -16.51 -6.24
N ASN A 221 -9.68 -17.59 -6.78
CA ASN A 221 -9.13 -18.27 -7.95
C ASN A 221 -9.34 -17.44 -9.21
N ARG A 222 -8.56 -17.71 -10.28
CA ARG A 222 -8.65 -16.98 -11.56
C ARG A 222 -10.03 -17.06 -12.23
N ASP A 223 -10.81 -18.06 -11.90
CA ASP A 223 -12.19 -18.24 -12.40
C ASP A 223 -13.25 -17.49 -11.57
N GLY A 224 -12.82 -16.72 -10.56
CA GLY A 224 -13.71 -15.95 -9.68
C GLY A 224 -14.29 -16.75 -8.51
N THR A 225 -13.88 -18.03 -8.31
CA THR A 225 -14.33 -18.81 -7.15
C THR A 225 -13.50 -18.53 -5.90
N LEU A 226 -14.13 -18.52 -4.73
CA LEU A 226 -13.44 -18.39 -3.46
C LEU A 226 -12.53 -19.59 -3.21
N ARG A 227 -11.24 -19.33 -2.93
CA ARG A 227 -10.32 -20.35 -2.45
C ARG A 227 -10.35 -20.47 -0.93
N TRP A 228 -10.20 -19.33 -0.26
CA TRP A 228 -10.38 -19.21 1.19
C TRP A 228 -10.59 -17.74 1.60
N ARG A 229 -11.20 -17.56 2.78
CA ARG A 229 -11.29 -16.29 3.49
C ARG A 229 -10.70 -16.46 4.88
N PHE A 230 -9.85 -15.53 5.29
CA PHE A 230 -9.36 -15.41 6.66
C PHE A 230 -10.02 -14.19 7.31
N ALA A 231 -10.77 -14.43 8.39
CA ALA A 231 -11.46 -13.36 9.12
C ALA A 231 -10.47 -12.57 9.97
N THR A 232 -10.56 -11.24 9.92
CA THR A 232 -9.82 -10.28 10.74
C THR A 232 -10.75 -9.56 11.73
N GLY A 233 -10.20 -8.82 12.67
CA GLY A 233 -10.98 -8.04 13.64
C GLY A 233 -11.40 -6.67 13.11
N GLY A 234 -10.89 -6.23 11.96
CA GLY A 234 -11.15 -4.95 11.33
C GLY A 234 -11.06 -5.04 9.81
N HIS A 235 -11.22 -3.90 9.13
CA HIS A 235 -11.11 -3.80 7.68
C HIS A 235 -9.65 -3.95 7.23
N VAL A 236 -9.43 -4.63 6.11
CA VAL A 236 -8.13 -4.83 5.46
C VAL A 236 -8.06 -3.95 4.22
N SER A 237 -7.60 -2.71 4.38
CA SER A 237 -7.37 -1.76 3.28
C SER A 237 -5.98 -1.91 2.64
N SER A 238 -5.04 -2.57 3.32
CA SER A 238 -3.70 -2.84 2.80
C SER A 238 -3.73 -3.87 1.67
N ALA A 239 -2.99 -3.63 0.58
CA ALA A 239 -2.75 -4.64 -0.44
C ALA A 239 -1.89 -5.79 0.14
N PRO A 240 -2.33 -7.06 0.06
CA PRO A 240 -1.59 -8.17 0.65
C PRO A 240 -0.27 -8.44 -0.10
N ALA A 241 0.86 -8.56 0.62
CA ALA A 241 2.11 -9.06 0.03
C ALA A 241 2.16 -10.59 0.11
N VAL A 242 2.80 -11.23 -0.87
CA VAL A 242 2.89 -12.70 -0.93
C VAL A 242 4.36 -13.12 -0.89
N LEU A 243 4.74 -13.91 0.11
CA LEU A 243 6.07 -14.45 0.27
C LEU A 243 6.34 -15.60 -0.72
N PRO A 244 7.62 -15.98 -0.94
CA PRO A 244 7.97 -17.07 -1.87
C PRO A 244 7.34 -18.42 -1.52
N ASP A 245 7.03 -18.67 -0.24
CA ASP A 245 6.37 -19.88 0.23
C ASP A 245 4.84 -19.81 0.16
N GLY A 246 4.30 -18.75 -0.45
CA GLY A 246 2.87 -18.49 -0.59
C GLY A 246 2.21 -17.92 0.67
N THR A 247 2.98 -17.55 1.71
CA THR A 247 2.42 -16.84 2.87
C THR A 247 1.96 -15.45 2.45
N VAL A 248 0.75 -15.10 2.84
CA VAL A 248 0.11 -13.81 2.58
C VAL A 248 0.26 -12.93 3.81
N ILE A 249 0.83 -11.74 3.65
CA ILE A 249 0.98 -10.74 4.72
C ILE A 249 0.07 -9.56 4.43
N ALA A 250 -0.72 -9.14 5.41
CA ALA A 250 -1.58 -7.96 5.29
C ALA A 250 -1.65 -7.18 6.61
N GLY A 251 -1.77 -5.86 6.52
CA GLY A 251 -2.12 -4.98 7.62
C GLY A 251 -3.63 -4.87 7.77
N CYS A 252 -4.11 -4.58 8.97
CA CYS A 252 -5.52 -4.48 9.28
C CYS A 252 -5.79 -3.31 10.23
N GLN A 253 -6.98 -2.72 10.16
CA GLN A 253 -7.44 -1.64 11.03
C GLN A 253 -7.82 -2.13 12.45
N ASP A 254 -7.49 -3.36 12.82
CA ASP A 254 -7.57 -3.90 14.20
C ASP A 254 -6.22 -3.85 14.93
N ASP A 255 -5.29 -3.03 14.45
CA ASP A 255 -3.93 -2.86 14.95
C ASP A 255 -3.05 -4.11 14.75
N LEU A 256 -3.37 -4.99 13.81
CA LEU A 256 -2.61 -6.22 13.59
C LEU A 256 -2.03 -6.31 12.17
N ILE A 257 -0.85 -6.89 12.09
CA ILE A 257 -0.26 -7.41 10.87
C ILE A 257 -0.47 -8.92 10.90
N TYR A 258 -1.12 -9.48 9.89
CA TYR A 258 -1.42 -10.90 9.79
C TYR A 258 -0.52 -11.59 8.77
N ALA A 259 -0.09 -12.80 9.08
CA ALA A 259 0.48 -13.75 8.14
C ALA A 259 -0.41 -14.99 8.04
N VAL A 260 -0.87 -15.25 6.84
CA VAL A 260 -1.79 -16.34 6.52
C VAL A 260 -1.10 -17.32 5.57
N ALA A 261 -1.16 -18.60 5.91
CA ALA A 261 -0.60 -19.67 5.08
C ALA A 261 -1.40 -19.84 3.76
N PRO A 262 -0.84 -20.49 2.72
CA PRO A 262 -1.51 -20.71 1.43
C PRO A 262 -2.85 -21.47 1.52
N ASN A 263 -3.09 -22.16 2.62
CA ASN A 263 -4.34 -22.87 2.90
C ASN A 263 -5.36 -22.05 3.69
N GLY A 264 -5.10 -20.77 3.95
CA GLY A 264 -6.00 -19.86 4.68
C GLY A 264 -5.90 -19.95 6.21
N THR A 265 -4.93 -20.67 6.77
CA THR A 265 -4.73 -20.73 8.24
C THR A 265 -3.73 -19.68 8.72
N LYS A 266 -3.96 -19.12 9.90
CA LYS A 266 -3.01 -18.15 10.50
C LYS A 266 -1.67 -18.81 10.77
N ARG A 267 -0.57 -18.15 10.33
CA ARG A 267 0.79 -18.51 10.73
C ARG A 267 1.21 -17.74 11.98
N TRP A 268 1.06 -16.41 11.91
CA TRP A 268 1.34 -15.51 13.02
C TRP A 268 0.54 -14.21 12.84
N ASP A 269 0.49 -13.44 13.88
CA ASP A 269 0.04 -12.06 13.90
C ASP A 269 1.01 -11.24 14.76
N PHE A 270 1.16 -9.95 14.43
CA PHE A 270 1.95 -9.00 15.18
C PHE A 270 1.12 -7.78 15.50
N ARG A 271 1.09 -7.36 16.77
CA ARG A 271 0.33 -6.20 17.20
C ARG A 271 1.18 -4.93 17.16
N THR A 272 0.65 -3.93 16.47
CA THR A 272 1.10 -2.55 16.47
C THR A 272 0.37 -1.73 17.54
N GLY A 273 0.58 -0.43 17.61
CA GLY A 273 -0.14 0.47 18.52
C GLY A 273 -1.27 1.28 17.87
N GLY A 274 -1.56 1.06 16.59
CA GLY A 274 -2.57 1.74 15.80
C GLY A 274 -2.90 0.98 14.53
N ASP A 275 -3.88 1.48 13.76
CA ASP A 275 -4.34 0.89 12.52
C ASP A 275 -3.17 0.65 11.54
N VAL A 276 -3.26 -0.41 10.73
CA VAL A 276 -2.25 -0.76 9.74
C VAL A 276 -2.87 -0.70 8.35
N GLU A 277 -2.87 0.51 7.76
CA GLU A 277 -3.34 0.76 6.38
C GLU A 277 -2.22 0.61 5.35
N SER A 278 -0.97 0.77 5.78
CA SER A 278 0.23 0.57 4.96
C SER A 278 0.32 -0.86 4.43
N SER A 279 0.53 -1.02 3.12
CA SER A 279 0.72 -2.34 2.53
C SER A 279 2.13 -2.85 2.83
N PRO A 280 2.29 -4.13 3.24
CA PRO A 280 3.59 -4.70 3.56
C PRO A 280 4.54 -4.72 2.36
N ALA A 281 5.84 -4.47 2.60
CA ALA A 281 6.91 -4.68 1.63
C ALA A 281 7.88 -5.76 2.13
N VAL A 282 8.33 -6.65 1.25
CA VAL A 282 9.18 -7.81 1.63
C VAL A 282 10.58 -7.66 1.05
N GLY A 283 11.58 -7.61 1.92
CA GLY A 283 12.99 -7.57 1.57
C GLY A 283 13.49 -8.85 0.88
N GLU A 284 14.69 -8.81 0.34
CA GLU A 284 15.33 -9.99 -0.28
C GLU A 284 15.67 -11.06 0.76
N ASP A 285 15.91 -10.64 2.01
CA ASP A 285 16.18 -11.51 3.16
C ASP A 285 14.89 -12.02 3.84
N GLY A 286 13.72 -11.71 3.29
CA GLY A 286 12.42 -12.07 3.85
C GLY A 286 11.94 -11.15 4.98
N THR A 287 12.64 -10.04 5.27
CA THR A 287 12.15 -9.05 6.23
C THR A 287 10.88 -8.37 5.72
N VAL A 288 9.87 -8.29 6.56
CA VAL A 288 8.59 -7.63 6.28
C VAL A 288 8.61 -6.23 6.88
N TYR A 289 8.43 -5.20 6.05
CA TYR A 289 8.34 -3.81 6.47
C TYR A 289 6.92 -3.31 6.35
N VAL A 290 6.40 -2.68 7.40
CA VAL A 290 5.01 -2.18 7.45
C VAL A 290 4.94 -0.91 8.28
N GLY A 291 4.24 0.11 7.79
CA GLY A 291 3.90 1.32 8.55
C GLY A 291 2.62 1.13 9.37
N SER A 292 2.43 1.94 10.41
CA SER A 292 1.22 1.97 11.24
C SER A 292 0.87 3.40 11.65
N ASP A 293 -0.39 3.63 11.94
CA ASP A 293 -0.91 4.88 12.49
C ASP A 293 -0.44 5.12 13.95
N ASP A 294 0.32 4.19 14.54
CA ASP A 294 1.07 4.43 15.79
C ASP A 294 2.39 5.19 15.57
N LYS A 295 2.62 5.70 14.35
CA LYS A 295 3.79 6.47 13.94
C LYS A 295 5.08 5.65 13.87
N LYS A 296 4.96 4.33 13.67
CA LYS A 296 6.14 3.47 13.58
C LYS A 296 6.19 2.69 12.28
N LEU A 297 7.39 2.63 11.72
CA LEU A 297 7.75 1.65 10.71
C LEU A 297 8.30 0.41 11.43
N TYR A 298 7.69 -0.74 11.18
CA TYR A 298 8.09 -2.02 11.73
C TYR A 298 8.89 -2.83 10.72
N ALA A 299 9.93 -3.49 11.19
CA ALA A 299 10.65 -4.54 10.45
C ALA A 299 10.51 -5.85 11.20
N LEU A 300 9.84 -6.81 10.59
CA LEU A 300 9.59 -8.14 11.15
C LEU A 300 10.35 -9.20 10.36
N THR A 301 10.74 -10.27 11.03
CA THR A 301 11.22 -11.47 10.36
C THR A 301 10.07 -12.21 9.67
N SER A 302 10.35 -13.16 8.79
CA SER A 302 9.31 -13.95 8.10
C SER A 302 8.46 -14.82 9.05
N ASP A 303 8.90 -15.02 10.30
CA ASP A 303 8.16 -15.71 11.36
C ASP A 303 7.39 -14.77 12.29
N GLY A 304 7.37 -13.44 11.99
CA GLY A 304 6.63 -12.43 12.74
C GLY A 304 7.37 -11.84 13.94
N SER A 305 8.62 -12.21 14.18
CA SER A 305 9.42 -11.63 15.26
C SER A 305 9.89 -10.21 14.92
N LEU A 306 9.84 -9.30 15.89
CA LEU A 306 10.32 -7.92 15.70
C LEU A 306 11.84 -7.88 15.55
N ARG A 307 12.33 -7.31 14.45
CA ARG A 307 13.75 -6.95 14.28
C ARG A 307 14.03 -5.59 14.87
N TRP A 308 13.26 -4.59 14.42
CA TRP A 308 13.31 -3.22 14.93
C TRP A 308 12.03 -2.47 14.61
N ALA A 309 11.80 -1.37 15.31
CA ALA A 309 10.77 -0.39 15.02
C ALA A 309 11.38 1.01 15.03
N PHE A 310 11.08 1.81 14.00
CA PHE A 310 11.53 3.19 13.88
C PHE A 310 10.35 4.13 14.06
N THR A 311 10.47 5.13 14.95
CA THR A 311 9.41 6.11 15.22
C THR A 311 9.58 7.34 14.34
N THR A 312 8.53 7.69 13.60
CA THR A 312 8.39 8.90 12.77
C THR A 312 7.65 10.01 13.53
N GLY A 313 7.47 11.16 12.88
CA GLY A 313 6.76 12.28 13.50
C GLY A 313 5.24 12.13 13.52
N ASP A 314 4.66 11.35 12.57
CA ASP A 314 3.22 11.15 12.44
C ASP A 314 2.88 9.81 11.78
N ASP A 315 1.59 9.54 11.53
CA ASP A 315 1.04 8.31 10.98
C ASP A 315 1.71 7.88 9.67
N ILE A 316 1.82 6.57 9.46
CA ILE A 316 2.45 5.96 8.28
C ILE A 316 1.41 5.15 7.52
N ARG A 317 0.78 5.76 6.52
CA ARG A 317 -0.15 5.08 5.60
C ARG A 317 0.48 4.74 4.26
N ALA A 318 1.51 5.50 3.84
CA ALA A 318 2.29 5.13 2.67
C ALA A 318 2.93 3.74 2.84
N SER A 319 2.94 2.95 1.76
CA SER A 319 3.60 1.65 1.78
C SER A 319 5.11 1.80 1.63
N PRO A 320 5.94 1.07 2.41
CA PRO A 320 7.39 1.18 2.34
C PRO A 320 7.93 0.77 0.97
N ALA A 321 8.94 1.49 0.46
CA ALA A 321 9.73 1.07 -0.68
C ALA A 321 11.11 0.57 -0.22
N ILE A 322 11.65 -0.41 -0.93
CA ILE A 322 12.96 -1.00 -0.59
C ILE A 322 13.94 -0.69 -1.72
N ALA A 323 14.85 0.26 -1.51
CA ALA A 323 15.87 0.63 -2.48
C ALA A 323 16.94 -0.48 -2.68
N PRO A 324 17.71 -0.44 -3.78
CA PRO A 324 18.91 -1.26 -3.89
C PRO A 324 19.81 -1.10 -2.66
N GLY A 325 20.32 -2.21 -2.10
CA GLY A 325 21.08 -2.19 -0.84
C GLY A 325 20.22 -2.26 0.43
N GLY A 326 18.88 -2.38 0.31
CA GLY A 326 17.99 -2.66 1.42
C GLY A 326 17.54 -1.44 2.23
N MET A 327 17.84 -0.21 1.79
CA MET A 327 17.31 1.00 2.43
C MET A 327 15.80 1.06 2.27
N VAL A 328 15.08 1.34 3.34
CA VAL A 328 13.62 1.43 3.39
C VAL A 328 13.19 2.89 3.34
N LEU A 329 12.29 3.22 2.42
CA LEU A 329 11.77 4.56 2.18
C LEU A 329 10.29 4.59 2.51
N VAL A 330 9.85 5.56 3.29
CA VAL A 330 8.44 5.70 3.67
C VAL A 330 8.05 7.15 3.85
N GLY A 331 6.93 7.54 3.23
CA GLY A 331 6.27 8.83 3.42
C GLY A 331 5.37 8.81 4.66
N THR A 332 5.18 9.96 5.27
CA THR A 332 4.41 10.09 6.51
C THR A 332 3.53 11.35 6.52
N PHE A 333 2.58 11.40 7.46
CA PHE A 333 1.66 12.53 7.62
C PHE A 333 2.33 13.78 8.23
N ASP A 334 3.57 13.68 8.74
CA ASP A 334 4.37 14.84 9.16
C ASP A 334 5.08 15.55 7.98
N SER A 335 4.67 15.21 6.75
CA SER A 335 5.21 15.76 5.50
C SER A 335 6.66 15.34 5.22
N GLN A 336 7.13 14.24 5.79
CA GLN A 336 8.50 13.78 5.58
C GLN A 336 8.57 12.44 4.83
N MET A 337 9.54 12.36 3.94
CA MET A 337 10.06 11.11 3.40
C MET A 337 11.22 10.68 4.29
N TYR A 338 11.13 9.51 4.90
CA TYR A 338 12.18 8.90 5.72
C TYR A 338 12.92 7.84 4.92
N ALA A 339 14.25 7.81 5.02
CA ALA A 339 15.08 6.72 4.55
C ALA A 339 15.76 6.05 5.75
N ILE A 340 15.47 4.78 5.94
CA ILE A 340 15.92 3.99 7.10
C ILE A 340 16.80 2.86 6.60
N ARG A 341 17.97 2.69 7.24
CA ARG A 341 18.91 1.61 6.90
C ARG A 341 18.36 0.25 7.32
N PRO A 342 18.88 -0.86 6.77
CA PRO A 342 18.43 -2.21 7.14
C PRO A 342 18.56 -2.54 8.64
N ASP A 343 19.44 -1.83 9.36
CA ASP A 343 19.63 -1.96 10.81
C ASP A 343 18.64 -1.13 11.66
N GLY A 344 17.70 -0.41 11.01
CA GLY A 344 16.72 0.43 11.68
C GLY A 344 17.21 1.84 11.99
N THR A 345 18.42 2.25 11.59
CA THR A 345 18.92 3.60 11.82
C THR A 345 18.52 4.56 10.69
N LEU A 346 18.26 5.83 11.04
CA LEU A 346 17.95 6.87 10.08
C LEU A 346 19.15 7.16 9.17
N ALA A 347 18.92 7.16 7.86
CA ALA A 347 19.91 7.60 6.88
C ALA A 347 19.77 9.10 6.56
N TRP A 348 18.57 9.50 6.13
CA TRP A 348 18.21 10.86 5.82
C TRP A 348 16.69 11.08 5.88
N THR A 349 16.26 12.34 5.89
CA THR A 349 14.88 12.75 5.69
C THR A 349 14.81 13.86 4.65
N PHE A 350 13.66 13.92 3.96
CA PHE A 350 13.33 15.04 3.06
C PHE A 350 11.94 15.55 3.43
N ARG A 351 11.79 16.88 3.55
CA ARG A 351 10.51 17.51 3.88
C ARG A 351 9.81 18.01 2.61
N ALA A 352 8.60 17.50 2.33
CA ALA A 352 7.66 18.04 1.35
C ALA A 352 6.84 19.20 1.95
N GLY A 353 5.98 19.81 1.15
CA GLY A 353 5.13 20.91 1.62
C GLY A 353 3.93 20.46 2.45
N ASP A 354 3.45 19.23 2.23
CA ASP A 354 2.34 18.61 2.96
C ASP A 354 2.52 17.09 3.06
N ARG A 355 1.54 16.37 3.59
CA ARG A 355 1.54 14.92 3.85
C ARG A 355 1.99 14.11 2.65
N ILE A 356 2.66 12.99 2.93
CA ILE A 356 3.08 12.02 1.92
C ILE A 356 2.31 10.73 2.13
N VAL A 357 1.17 10.58 1.45
CA VAL A 357 0.33 9.37 1.40
C VAL A 357 0.81 8.45 0.28
N SER A 358 1.28 9.05 -0.81
CA SER A 358 1.85 8.36 -1.97
C SER A 358 3.00 7.44 -1.58
N SER A 359 2.96 6.20 -2.05
CA SER A 359 4.06 5.25 -1.83
C SER A 359 5.18 5.48 -2.84
N ALA A 360 6.42 5.57 -2.36
CA ALA A 360 7.57 5.87 -3.20
C ALA A 360 7.88 4.76 -4.22
N LEU A 361 8.27 5.15 -5.44
CA LEU A 361 8.89 4.31 -6.45
C LEU A 361 10.39 4.54 -6.46
N VAL A 362 11.20 3.47 -6.53
CA VAL A 362 12.67 3.57 -6.54
C VAL A 362 13.20 2.99 -7.84
N ASP A 363 14.04 3.76 -8.54
CA ASP A 363 14.69 3.31 -9.78
C ASP A 363 15.94 2.46 -9.51
N ALA A 364 16.52 1.90 -10.58
CA ALA A 364 17.72 1.05 -10.49
C ALA A 364 18.97 1.78 -9.91
N ARG A 365 18.98 3.11 -9.87
CA ARG A 365 20.06 3.94 -9.29
C ARG A 365 19.78 4.39 -7.88
N GLY A 366 18.59 4.06 -7.33
CA GLY A 366 18.15 4.51 -6.02
C GLY A 366 17.48 5.88 -6.04
N THR A 367 17.13 6.44 -7.21
CA THR A 367 16.33 7.66 -7.31
C THR A 367 14.93 7.39 -6.81
N VAL A 368 14.43 8.24 -5.92
CA VAL A 368 13.14 8.10 -5.24
C VAL A 368 12.11 9.03 -5.88
N LEU A 369 10.98 8.49 -6.32
CA LEU A 369 9.88 9.23 -6.93
C LEU A 369 8.62 9.07 -6.08
N PHE A 370 7.94 10.15 -5.68
CA PHE A 370 6.72 10.12 -4.88
C PHE A 370 5.88 11.37 -5.04
N GLY A 371 4.59 11.27 -4.76
CA GLY A 371 3.65 12.38 -4.67
C GLY A 371 3.49 12.91 -3.25
N SER A 372 2.95 14.11 -3.12
CA SER A 372 2.58 14.74 -1.85
C SER A 372 1.27 15.52 -2.00
N GLN A 373 0.57 15.74 -0.89
CA GLN A 373 -0.64 16.56 -0.82
C GLN A 373 -0.34 18.08 -0.95
N ASP A 374 0.89 18.46 -1.28
CA ASP A 374 1.25 19.82 -1.69
C ASP A 374 1.20 20.02 -3.21
N ASP A 375 0.42 19.19 -3.91
CA ASP A 375 0.23 19.21 -5.37
C ASP A 375 1.51 18.89 -6.16
N ARG A 376 2.51 18.24 -5.56
CA ARG A 376 3.81 18.02 -6.19
C ARG A 376 4.21 16.56 -6.30
N LEU A 377 4.74 16.24 -7.48
CA LEU A 377 5.52 15.04 -7.72
C LEU A 377 7.00 15.37 -7.49
N TYR A 378 7.67 14.61 -6.63
CA TYR A 378 9.06 14.79 -6.25
C TYR A 378 9.94 13.67 -6.78
N ALA A 379 11.16 14.01 -7.21
CA ALA A 379 12.25 13.07 -7.41
C ALA A 379 13.45 13.46 -6.55
N LEU A 380 13.95 12.51 -5.77
CA LEU A 380 15.14 12.68 -4.93
C LEU A 380 16.27 11.79 -5.44
N GLU A 381 17.50 12.25 -5.23
CA GLU A 381 18.69 11.40 -5.35
C GLU A 381 18.69 10.34 -4.23
N ALA A 382 19.53 9.33 -4.37
CA ALA A 382 19.63 8.24 -3.39
C ALA A 382 20.06 8.72 -1.98
N ASP A 383 20.67 9.89 -1.88
CA ASP A 383 21.10 10.52 -0.62
C ASP A 383 20.04 11.48 -0.05
N GLY A 384 18.85 11.56 -0.66
CA GLY A 384 17.74 12.40 -0.22
C GLY A 384 17.75 13.85 -0.74
N GLN A 385 18.73 14.24 -1.57
CA GLN A 385 18.73 15.57 -2.17
C GLN A 385 17.67 15.68 -3.26
N LEU A 386 17.02 16.84 -3.34
CA LEU A 386 16.03 17.13 -4.38
C LEU A 386 16.69 17.17 -5.76
N ARG A 387 16.25 16.26 -6.65
CA ARG A 387 16.63 16.29 -8.06
C ARG A 387 15.74 17.25 -8.85
N TRP A 388 14.42 17.10 -8.70
CA TRP A 388 13.41 17.99 -9.28
C TRP A 388 12.05 17.77 -8.61
N SER A 389 11.15 18.74 -8.78
CA SER A 389 9.73 18.60 -8.50
C SER A 389 8.88 19.17 -9.63
N VAL A 390 7.67 18.62 -9.82
CA VAL A 390 6.68 19.10 -10.78
C VAL A 390 5.37 19.31 -10.05
N GLU A 391 4.77 20.49 -10.23
CA GLU A 391 3.44 20.81 -9.70
C GLU A 391 2.36 20.31 -10.66
N VAL A 392 1.29 19.76 -10.11
CA VAL A 392 0.07 19.33 -10.79
C VAL A 392 -1.13 20.14 -10.26
N GLY A 393 -2.35 19.74 -10.53
CA GLY A 393 -3.52 20.56 -10.22
C GLY A 393 -4.21 20.25 -8.88
N GLY A 394 -3.70 19.32 -8.09
CA GLY A 394 -4.26 18.91 -6.80
C GLY A 394 -3.43 17.82 -6.13
N ASP A 395 -3.81 17.41 -4.94
CA ASP A 395 -3.13 16.42 -4.10
C ASP A 395 -2.72 15.17 -4.88
N ILE A 396 -1.56 14.60 -4.56
CA ILE A 396 -1.06 13.36 -5.16
C ILE A 396 -0.99 12.26 -4.10
N ASP A 397 -2.10 11.56 -3.91
CA ASP A 397 -2.18 10.35 -3.07
C ASP A 397 -1.81 9.09 -3.85
N SER A 398 -2.03 9.11 -5.18
CA SER A 398 -1.64 8.06 -6.10
C SER A 398 -0.13 7.81 -6.05
N SER A 399 0.30 6.53 -6.05
CA SER A 399 1.71 6.19 -6.17
C SER A 399 2.14 6.26 -7.65
N PRO A 400 3.25 6.96 -7.97
CA PRO A 400 3.71 7.09 -9.35
C PRO A 400 4.21 5.75 -9.89
N ILE A 401 4.08 5.56 -11.22
CA ILE A 401 4.65 4.44 -11.95
C ILE A 401 5.49 4.94 -13.12
N LEU A 402 6.53 4.20 -13.47
CA LEU A 402 7.44 4.51 -14.55
C LEU A 402 7.32 3.47 -15.67
N ALA A 403 6.96 3.92 -16.85
CA ALA A 403 6.91 3.07 -18.05
C ALA A 403 8.32 2.81 -18.61
N PRO A 404 8.50 1.75 -19.43
CA PRO A 404 9.79 1.42 -20.06
C PRO A 404 10.38 2.53 -20.92
N ASP A 405 9.54 3.39 -21.49
CA ASP A 405 9.96 4.53 -22.33
C ASP A 405 10.32 5.80 -21.52
N GLY A 406 10.35 5.69 -20.20
CA GLY A 406 10.66 6.78 -19.28
C GLY A 406 9.49 7.73 -18.99
N THR A 407 8.27 7.40 -19.41
CA THR A 407 7.07 8.16 -19.04
C THR A 407 6.68 7.85 -17.60
N VAL A 408 6.49 8.88 -16.79
CA VAL A 408 5.94 8.80 -15.45
C VAL A 408 4.43 9.02 -15.52
N PHE A 409 3.66 8.12 -14.92
CA PHE A 409 2.22 8.28 -14.73
C PHE A 409 1.92 8.48 -13.26
N VAL A 410 1.00 9.41 -12.97
CA VAL A 410 0.49 9.66 -11.61
C VAL A 410 -0.91 10.23 -11.66
N GLY A 411 -1.78 9.77 -10.76
CA GLY A 411 -3.12 10.32 -10.54
C GLY A 411 -3.08 11.49 -9.58
N SER A 412 -4.11 12.35 -9.62
CA SER A 412 -4.26 13.49 -8.73
C SER A 412 -5.75 13.71 -8.38
N ASP A 413 -5.98 14.36 -7.26
CA ASP A 413 -7.31 14.72 -6.78
C ASP A 413 -8.00 15.79 -7.64
N ASP A 414 -7.25 16.44 -8.55
CA ASP A 414 -7.81 17.29 -9.61
C ASP A 414 -8.51 16.50 -10.72
N LYS A 415 -8.71 15.18 -10.52
CA LYS A 415 -9.38 14.23 -11.44
C LYS A 415 -8.56 13.89 -12.68
N LYS A 416 -7.27 14.18 -12.69
CA LYS A 416 -6.45 13.90 -13.87
C LYS A 416 -5.43 12.81 -13.60
N LEU A 417 -5.26 11.97 -14.62
CA LEU A 417 -4.03 11.19 -14.79
C LEU A 417 -3.05 12.03 -15.59
N TYR A 418 -1.87 12.23 -15.06
CA TYR A 418 -0.76 12.92 -15.70
C TYR A 418 0.23 11.93 -16.30
N ALA A 419 0.64 12.18 -17.54
CA ALA A 419 1.80 11.55 -18.15
C ALA A 419 2.90 12.59 -18.31
N LEU A 420 4.05 12.33 -17.66
CA LEU A 420 5.19 13.25 -17.67
C LEU A 420 6.39 12.56 -18.32
N ARG A 421 7.15 13.28 -19.13
CA ARG A 421 8.36 12.75 -19.78
C ARG A 421 9.50 13.74 -19.69
N GLY A 422 10.70 13.24 -19.39
CA GLY A 422 11.92 14.02 -19.44
C GLY A 422 12.22 14.50 -20.88
N PRO A 423 13.02 15.56 -21.04
CA PRO A 423 13.47 15.98 -22.37
C PRO A 423 14.17 14.81 -23.05
N ALA A 424 13.96 14.68 -24.37
CA ALA A 424 14.68 13.69 -25.16
C ALA A 424 16.20 13.84 -24.92
N ALA A 425 16.91 12.70 -24.83
CA ALA A 425 18.37 12.75 -24.84
C ALA A 425 18.81 13.53 -26.09
N ALA A 426 19.71 14.51 -25.91
CA ALA A 426 20.29 15.17 -27.05
C ALA A 426 20.98 14.12 -27.93
N PRO A 427 20.82 14.17 -29.28
CA PRO A 427 21.38 13.19 -30.20
C PRO A 427 22.89 13.07 -30.08
#